data_22c297298c836ad23ab86bed03e0f7b0
#
_entry.id   22c297298c836ad23ab86bed03e0f7b0
#
_cell.length_a   1.000
_cell.length_b   1.000
_cell.length_c   1.000
_cell.angle_alpha   90.00
_cell.angle_beta   90.00
_cell.angle_gamma   90.00
#
_symmetry.space_group_name_H-M   'P 1'
#
loop_
_entity.id
_entity.type
_entity.pdbx_description
1 polymer ?
#
loop_
_entity_poly.entity_id
_entity_poly.type
_entity_poly.pdbx_seq_one_letter_code
_entity_poly.pdbx_strand_id
1 'polypeptide(L)'
;MKTIGSKGVKCALIASALASAVGDVQAQDAPKYSNEFLAIGVGARALGMGYAYSAAVNDVTSGYWNPAGLMGIRGDLQVGAMHSEYFAGIAKYDYIGIGKRIDTTSAISFSVIRFGVDNIPNTTDLIDNNGNLDYDRITTFTAADHAFLISYARKLKIPGLRVGANAKIIYRKVGPFAKAWGFGLDAGAQYDKGSWRLSAMARDVTSTFNAWSYTLDQRTLDVFAQTGNEIPTNGVEVTLPRLVLGVAREVKITSKLGLIASLDLENTFDGKRNTVLATDLWSADPRFGLELGYAGVVFVRGGVNNMQYVTEIDGQEAFDFQPNIGVGLKIKSVVLDYALTNIGTTGVALYSNVFSLRFDLYKPKAT
;
A
#
# COMPACT_ATOMS: atom_id res chain seq x y z
N MET A 1 -16.67 -29.43 -41.48
CA MET A 1 -15.68 -28.35 -41.26
C MET A 1 -16.38 -27.21 -40.55
N LYS A 2 -16.15 -27.04 -39.25
CA LYS A 2 -16.73 -25.94 -38.45
C LYS A 2 -15.78 -24.74 -38.51
N THR A 3 -16.26 -23.63 -39.00
CA THR A 3 -15.54 -22.35 -39.07
C THR A 3 -15.23 -21.83 -37.68
N ILE A 4 -13.95 -21.69 -37.33
CA ILE A 4 -13.48 -21.04 -36.13
C ILE A 4 -13.80 -19.56 -36.26
N GLY A 5 -14.66 -19.06 -35.34
CA GLY A 5 -15.21 -17.71 -35.40
C GLY A 5 -14.16 -16.62 -35.22
N SER A 6 -14.30 -15.54 -35.96
CA SER A 6 -13.42 -14.35 -36.02
C SER A 6 -13.11 -13.64 -34.69
N LYS A 7 -13.77 -13.99 -33.60
CA LYS A 7 -13.52 -13.45 -32.24
C LYS A 7 -12.31 -14.09 -31.58
N GLY A 8 -11.96 -15.36 -31.85
CA GLY A 8 -10.79 -16.04 -31.31
C GLY A 8 -9.46 -15.51 -31.89
N VAL A 9 -9.49 -15.13 -33.19
CA VAL A 9 -8.30 -14.60 -33.90
C VAL A 9 -7.92 -13.19 -33.38
N LYS A 10 -8.90 -12.37 -33.01
CA LYS A 10 -8.64 -11.02 -32.46
C LYS A 10 -8.04 -11.05 -31.04
N CYS A 11 -8.43 -12.00 -30.18
CA CYS A 11 -7.82 -12.17 -28.88
C CYS A 11 -6.38 -12.72 -28.95
N ALA A 12 -6.11 -13.62 -29.89
CA ALA A 12 -4.76 -14.16 -30.12
C ALA A 12 -3.80 -13.09 -30.70
N LEU A 13 -4.29 -12.21 -31.59
CA LEU A 13 -3.50 -11.11 -32.13
C LEU A 13 -3.18 -10.01 -31.09
N ILE A 14 -4.06 -9.75 -30.12
CA ILE A 14 -3.80 -8.82 -29.03
C ILE A 14 -2.79 -9.43 -28.04
N ALA A 15 -2.87 -10.73 -27.76
CA ALA A 15 -1.92 -11.43 -26.90
C ALA A 15 -0.52 -11.52 -27.54
N SER A 16 -0.42 -11.72 -28.87
CA SER A 16 0.87 -11.74 -29.57
C SER A 16 1.49 -10.34 -29.74
N ALA A 17 0.69 -9.29 -29.89
CA ALA A 17 1.17 -7.90 -29.94
C ALA A 17 1.70 -7.42 -28.58
N LEU A 18 1.16 -7.94 -27.47
CA LEU A 18 1.69 -7.68 -26.12
C LEU A 18 2.98 -8.48 -25.84
N ALA A 19 3.16 -9.65 -26.44
CA ALA A 19 4.36 -10.46 -26.28
C ALA A 19 5.56 -9.96 -27.11
N SER A 20 5.31 -9.28 -28.23
CA SER A 20 6.38 -8.74 -29.09
C SER A 20 6.87 -7.33 -28.70
N ALA A 21 6.25 -6.69 -27.71
CA ALA A 21 6.70 -5.42 -27.13
C ALA A 21 7.77 -5.59 -26.04
N VAL A 22 8.15 -6.82 -25.68
CA VAL A 22 9.29 -7.11 -24.81
C VAL A 22 10.55 -7.19 -25.70
N GLY A 23 10.99 -6.04 -26.23
CA GLY A 23 12.36 -5.89 -26.71
C GLY A 23 13.31 -6.06 -25.52
N ASP A 24 14.51 -6.61 -25.75
CA ASP A 24 15.60 -6.66 -24.78
C ASP A 24 15.91 -5.25 -24.26
N VAL A 25 15.12 -4.82 -23.28
CA VAL A 25 15.51 -3.74 -22.40
C VAL A 25 16.60 -4.37 -21.54
N GLN A 26 17.86 -4.03 -21.79
CA GLN A 26 18.90 -4.19 -20.77
C GLN A 26 18.36 -3.50 -19.54
N ALA A 27 17.86 -4.29 -18.61
CA ALA A 27 17.43 -3.82 -17.31
C ALA A 27 18.70 -3.24 -16.66
N GLN A 28 18.83 -1.89 -16.65
CA GLN A 28 19.55 -1.28 -15.54
C GLN A 28 19.02 -1.98 -14.30
N ASP A 29 19.92 -2.41 -13.39
CA ASP A 29 19.52 -2.98 -12.10
C ASP A 29 18.61 -1.98 -11.40
N ALA A 30 17.31 -2.04 -11.74
CA ALA A 30 16.31 -1.20 -11.11
C ALA A 30 16.26 -1.60 -9.64
N PRO A 31 16.32 -0.64 -8.70
CA PRO A 31 16.30 -0.97 -7.28
C PRO A 31 15.10 -1.88 -6.99
N LYS A 32 15.37 -3.07 -6.44
CA LYS A 32 14.36 -4.11 -6.16
C LYS A 32 13.23 -3.61 -5.23
N TYR A 33 13.51 -2.55 -4.48
CA TYR A 33 12.63 -1.98 -3.45
C TYR A 33 12.34 -0.49 -3.72
N SER A 34 11.67 -0.18 -4.83
CA SER A 34 11.16 1.16 -5.10
C SER A 34 9.75 1.35 -4.53
N ASN A 35 9.43 2.56 -4.04
CA ASN A 35 8.12 2.93 -3.46
C ASN A 35 7.67 2.09 -2.25
N GLU A 36 8.58 1.57 -1.44
CA GLU A 36 8.24 0.73 -0.29
C GLU A 36 7.38 1.44 0.78
N PHE A 37 7.34 2.78 0.79
CA PHE A 37 6.39 3.51 1.63
C PHE A 37 4.93 3.16 1.32
N LEU A 38 4.62 2.71 0.10
CA LEU A 38 3.31 2.18 -0.27
C LEU A 38 3.07 0.72 0.18
N ALA A 39 4.06 0.03 0.71
CA ALA A 39 3.88 -1.31 1.28
C ALA A 39 3.45 -1.27 2.76
N ILE A 40 3.58 -0.11 3.43
CA ILE A 40 3.23 0.07 4.85
C ILE A 40 1.74 -0.22 5.13
N GLY A 41 0.84 0.06 4.18
CA GLY A 41 -0.59 -0.20 4.32
C GLY A 41 -1.38 0.95 4.95
N VAL A 42 -2.67 1.04 4.65
CA VAL A 42 -3.56 2.12 5.15
C VAL A 42 -4.78 1.56 5.88
N GLY A 43 -5.15 2.22 6.98
CA GLY A 43 -6.35 1.91 7.76
C GLY A 43 -6.11 0.88 8.86
N ALA A 44 -6.34 1.27 10.11
CA ALA A 44 -6.15 0.42 11.29
C ALA A 44 -6.97 -0.89 11.22
N ARG A 45 -8.14 -0.88 10.56
CA ARG A 45 -8.92 -2.09 10.32
C ARG A 45 -8.15 -3.13 9.52
N ALA A 46 -7.53 -2.72 8.42
CA ALA A 46 -6.79 -3.61 7.53
C ALA A 46 -5.49 -4.11 8.19
N LEU A 47 -4.77 -3.20 8.86
CA LEU A 47 -3.52 -3.53 9.53
C LEU A 47 -3.77 -4.49 10.72
N GLY A 48 -4.83 -4.26 11.51
CA GLY A 48 -5.26 -5.18 12.58
C GLY A 48 -5.68 -6.57 12.08
N MET A 49 -6.04 -6.70 10.79
CA MET A 49 -6.32 -7.97 10.10
C MET A 49 -5.07 -8.56 9.41
N GLY A 50 -3.86 -8.18 9.81
CA GLY A 50 -2.62 -8.70 9.23
C GLY A 50 -2.52 -8.46 7.74
N TYR A 51 -3.04 -7.32 7.23
CA TYR A 51 -3.02 -6.94 5.81
C TYR A 51 -3.83 -7.84 4.86
N ALA A 52 -4.52 -8.87 5.38
CA ALA A 52 -5.41 -9.74 4.62
C ALA A 52 -6.75 -9.04 4.38
N TYR A 53 -6.81 -8.10 3.46
CA TYR A 53 -7.94 -7.16 3.34
C TYR A 53 -8.44 -6.92 1.92
N SER A 54 -7.76 -7.41 0.87
CA SER A 54 -8.09 -7.13 -0.54
C SER A 54 -9.50 -7.59 -0.94
N ALA A 55 -9.98 -8.72 -0.37
CA ALA A 55 -11.33 -9.22 -0.56
C ALA A 55 -12.34 -8.60 0.42
N ALA A 56 -11.90 -8.23 1.63
CA ALA A 56 -12.77 -7.73 2.70
C ALA A 56 -13.05 -6.23 2.61
N VAL A 57 -12.20 -5.46 1.91
CA VAL A 57 -12.31 -4.01 1.81
C VAL A 57 -13.62 -3.56 1.17
N ASN A 58 -14.29 -2.58 1.80
CA ASN A 58 -15.59 -2.07 1.37
C ASN A 58 -15.83 -0.60 1.79
N ASP A 59 -14.78 0.16 1.93
CA ASP A 59 -14.78 1.55 2.39
C ASP A 59 -13.82 2.43 1.57
N VAL A 60 -13.62 3.68 1.98
CA VAL A 60 -12.77 4.66 1.26
C VAL A 60 -11.32 4.20 1.11
N THR A 61 -10.82 3.31 1.99
CA THR A 61 -9.48 2.73 1.87
C THR A 61 -9.35 1.73 0.70
N SER A 62 -10.47 1.41 0.04
CA SER A 62 -10.48 0.56 -1.16
C SER A 62 -9.59 1.10 -2.28
N GLY A 63 -9.46 2.43 -2.40
CA GLY A 63 -8.53 3.02 -3.36
C GLY A 63 -7.09 2.50 -3.22
N TYR A 64 -6.70 2.14 -2.01
CA TYR A 64 -5.39 1.53 -1.76
C TYR A 64 -5.41 0.00 -1.84
N TRP A 65 -6.39 -0.68 -1.18
CA TRP A 65 -6.38 -2.14 -1.04
C TRP A 65 -6.88 -2.89 -2.28
N ASN A 66 -8.02 -2.45 -2.82
CA ASN A 66 -8.61 -2.95 -4.07
C ASN A 66 -9.72 -1.96 -4.51
N PRO A 67 -9.53 -1.21 -5.59
CA PRO A 67 -10.47 -0.16 -5.99
C PRO A 67 -11.90 -0.69 -6.27
N ALA A 68 -12.06 -1.97 -6.63
CA ALA A 68 -13.39 -2.57 -6.79
C ALA A 68 -14.25 -2.50 -5.52
N GLY A 69 -13.60 -2.45 -4.33
CA GLY A 69 -14.25 -2.34 -3.02
C GLY A 69 -14.97 -1.02 -2.79
N LEU A 70 -14.69 0.04 -3.54
CA LEU A 70 -15.39 1.33 -3.45
C LEU A 70 -16.90 1.19 -3.65
N MET A 71 -17.34 0.18 -4.40
CA MET A 71 -18.77 -0.10 -4.54
C MET A 71 -19.45 -0.54 -3.25
N GLY A 72 -18.68 -0.87 -2.21
CA GLY A 72 -19.15 -1.18 -0.86
C GLY A 72 -19.29 0.02 0.07
N ILE A 73 -18.91 1.23 -0.36
CA ILE A 73 -19.06 2.47 0.42
C ILE A 73 -20.51 2.62 0.88
N ARG A 74 -20.68 2.87 2.18
CA ARG A 74 -21.97 3.16 2.80
C ARG A 74 -22.15 4.68 2.87
N GLY A 75 -23.39 5.14 2.67
CA GLY A 75 -23.66 6.58 2.60
C GLY A 75 -23.44 7.18 1.22
N ASP A 76 -23.70 8.47 1.11
CA ASP A 76 -23.53 9.26 -0.12
C ASP A 76 -22.09 9.73 -0.30
N LEU A 77 -21.41 9.98 0.83
CA LEU A 77 -20.02 10.39 0.90
C LEU A 77 -19.36 9.72 2.10
N GLN A 78 -18.14 9.26 1.93
CA GLN A 78 -17.33 8.71 3.01
C GLN A 78 -15.99 9.43 3.06
N VAL A 79 -15.57 9.83 4.26
CA VAL A 79 -14.25 10.42 4.51
C VAL A 79 -13.53 9.54 5.52
N GLY A 80 -12.25 9.29 5.28
CA GLY A 80 -11.39 8.52 6.17
C GLY A 80 -10.05 9.19 6.37
N ALA A 81 -9.50 9.06 7.58
CA ALA A 81 -8.17 9.51 7.93
C ALA A 81 -7.45 8.43 8.75
N MET A 82 -6.14 8.39 8.64
CA MET A 82 -5.28 7.52 9.46
C MET A 82 -4.00 8.28 9.80
N HIS A 83 -3.52 8.05 11.02
CA HIS A 83 -2.20 8.47 11.48
C HIS A 83 -1.49 7.29 12.14
N SER A 84 -0.20 7.16 11.86
CA SER A 84 0.66 6.18 12.48
C SER A 84 2.07 6.73 12.66
N GLU A 85 2.70 6.36 13.77
CA GLU A 85 4.09 6.68 14.08
C GLU A 85 4.93 5.40 14.02
N TYR A 86 6.08 5.49 13.35
CA TYR A 86 7.05 4.43 13.21
C TYR A 86 8.38 4.84 13.81
N PHE A 87 9.19 3.87 14.24
CA PHE A 87 10.53 4.08 14.78
C PHE A 87 10.52 5.08 15.96
N ALA A 88 9.66 4.82 16.96
CA ALA A 88 9.51 5.67 18.14
C ALA A 88 9.15 7.15 17.81
N GLY A 89 8.32 7.37 16.77
CA GLY A 89 7.84 8.69 16.38
C GLY A 89 8.74 9.46 15.42
N ILE A 90 9.85 8.86 14.98
CA ILE A 90 10.77 9.49 14.01
C ILE A 90 10.07 9.63 12.64
N ALA A 91 9.41 8.58 12.16
CA ALA A 91 8.70 8.58 10.90
C ALA A 91 7.18 8.61 11.12
N LYS A 92 6.49 9.43 10.34
CA LYS A 92 5.02 9.57 10.36
C LYS A 92 4.43 9.06 9.06
N TYR A 93 3.31 8.33 9.19
CA TYR A 93 2.58 7.82 8.05
C TYR A 93 1.11 8.21 8.16
N ASP A 94 0.68 9.03 7.23
CA ASP A 94 -0.63 9.65 7.20
C ASP A 94 -1.41 9.23 5.96
N TYR A 95 -2.71 9.01 6.11
CA TYR A 95 -3.64 8.78 5.03
C TYR A 95 -4.87 9.65 5.21
N ILE A 96 -5.34 10.24 4.13
CA ILE A 96 -6.66 10.86 4.04
C ILE A 96 -7.32 10.42 2.74
N GLY A 97 -8.61 10.10 2.79
CA GLY A 97 -9.36 9.68 1.63
C GLY A 97 -10.80 10.20 1.67
N ILE A 98 -11.32 10.50 0.50
CA ILE A 98 -12.71 10.83 0.27
C ILE A 98 -13.26 9.95 -0.84
N GLY A 99 -14.42 9.34 -0.62
CA GLY A 99 -15.04 8.44 -1.58
C GLY A 99 -16.54 8.66 -1.67
N LYS A 100 -17.07 8.57 -2.88
CA LYS A 100 -18.49 8.81 -3.16
C LYS A 100 -19.01 7.80 -4.16
N ARG A 101 -20.24 7.32 -3.91
CA ARG A 101 -20.99 6.63 -4.95
C ARG A 101 -21.55 7.67 -5.94
N ILE A 102 -21.28 7.50 -7.23
CA ILE A 102 -21.82 8.35 -8.29
C ILE A 102 -23.26 7.96 -8.56
N ASP A 103 -23.47 6.65 -8.68
CA ASP A 103 -24.78 6.03 -8.93
C ASP A 103 -24.84 4.61 -8.30
N THR A 104 -25.84 3.79 -8.65
CA THR A 104 -26.02 2.43 -8.15
C THR A 104 -24.94 1.45 -8.63
N THR A 105 -24.21 1.81 -9.69
CA THR A 105 -23.24 0.96 -10.41
C THR A 105 -21.83 1.46 -10.38
N SER A 106 -21.58 2.72 -10.00
CA SER A 106 -20.26 3.33 -10.04
C SER A 106 -19.92 4.14 -8.80
N ALA A 107 -18.63 4.20 -8.46
CA ALA A 107 -18.06 4.97 -7.36
C ALA A 107 -16.70 5.55 -7.73
N ILE A 108 -16.35 6.65 -7.07
CA ILE A 108 -15.05 7.33 -7.23
C ILE A 108 -14.47 7.64 -5.87
N SER A 109 -13.14 7.66 -5.75
CA SER A 109 -12.44 8.19 -4.59
C SER A 109 -11.18 8.94 -4.98
N PHE A 110 -10.75 9.80 -4.05
CA PHE A 110 -9.45 10.46 -4.06
C PHE A 110 -8.80 10.20 -2.70
N SER A 111 -7.52 9.84 -2.70
CA SER A 111 -6.77 9.58 -1.48
C SER A 111 -5.37 10.16 -1.56
N VAL A 112 -4.86 10.60 -0.43
CA VAL A 112 -3.49 11.08 -0.24
C VAL A 112 -2.83 10.24 0.84
N ILE A 113 -1.61 9.79 0.58
CA ILE A 113 -0.74 9.11 1.52
C ILE A 113 0.51 9.96 1.66
N ARG A 114 0.97 10.18 2.89
CA ARG A 114 2.24 10.82 3.21
C ARG A 114 3.06 9.90 4.13
N PHE A 115 4.30 9.67 3.77
CA PHE A 115 5.31 9.10 4.67
C PHE A 115 6.44 10.11 4.79
N GLY A 116 6.85 10.46 6.00
CA GLY A 116 7.86 11.49 6.15
C GLY A 116 8.61 11.43 7.47
N VAL A 117 9.84 11.93 7.42
CA VAL A 117 10.71 12.20 8.56
C VAL A 117 10.99 13.69 8.56
N ASP A 118 10.62 14.35 9.65
CA ASP A 118 10.80 15.78 9.84
C ASP A 118 12.05 16.05 10.70
N ASN A 119 12.59 17.27 10.63
CA ASN A 119 13.71 17.73 11.46
C ASN A 119 14.99 16.89 11.35
N ILE A 120 15.32 16.41 10.15
CA ILE A 120 16.57 15.70 9.88
C ILE A 120 17.72 16.70 9.96
N PRO A 121 18.75 16.50 10.83
CA PRO A 121 19.87 17.41 10.91
C PRO A 121 20.66 17.47 9.60
N ASN A 122 20.90 18.67 9.13
CA ASN A 122 21.83 18.93 8.02
C ASN A 122 23.17 19.43 8.60
N THR A 123 24.19 18.62 8.46
CA THR A 123 25.54 18.89 9.00
C THR A 123 26.55 19.27 7.91
N THR A 124 26.07 19.61 6.71
CA THR A 124 26.93 19.98 5.57
C THR A 124 27.84 21.16 5.89
N ASP A 125 27.34 22.12 6.69
CA ASP A 125 28.09 23.32 7.09
C ASP A 125 28.69 23.25 8.50
N LEU A 126 28.69 22.06 9.12
CA LEU A 126 29.19 21.85 10.48
C LEU A 126 30.65 22.30 10.68
N ILE A 127 31.48 22.10 9.64
CA ILE A 127 32.90 22.48 9.65
C ILE A 127 33.02 23.82 8.92
N ASP A 128 33.57 24.84 9.62
CA ASP A 128 33.85 26.15 9.04
C ASP A 128 35.06 26.11 8.08
N ASN A 129 35.32 27.24 7.42
CA ASN A 129 36.44 27.33 6.47
C ASN A 129 37.84 27.25 7.14
N ASN A 130 37.89 27.34 8.47
CA ASN A 130 39.11 27.23 9.26
C ASN A 130 39.31 25.82 9.84
N GLY A 131 38.35 24.89 9.61
CA GLY A 131 38.35 23.52 10.12
C GLY A 131 37.77 23.36 11.52
N ASN A 132 37.13 24.38 12.08
CA ASN A 132 36.51 24.29 13.40
C ASN A 132 35.07 23.75 13.29
N LEU A 133 34.65 22.99 14.31
CA LEU A 133 33.26 22.53 14.47
C LEU A 133 32.38 23.66 15.00
N ASP A 134 31.33 24.00 14.26
CA ASP A 134 30.35 25.03 14.61
C ASP A 134 28.93 24.42 14.60
N TYR A 135 28.44 24.04 15.77
CA TYR A 135 27.15 23.40 15.95
C TYR A 135 25.96 24.35 15.67
N ASP A 136 26.15 25.65 15.72
CA ASP A 136 25.11 26.65 15.43
C ASP A 136 24.76 26.69 13.93
N ARG A 137 25.57 26.08 13.08
CA ARG A 137 25.31 25.93 11.65
C ARG A 137 24.47 24.71 11.28
N ILE A 138 24.12 23.87 12.25
CA ILE A 138 23.22 22.75 11.97
C ILE A 138 21.84 23.28 11.65
N THR A 139 21.40 23.05 10.43
CA THR A 139 20.03 23.29 9.99
C THR A 139 19.24 21.98 9.97
N THR A 140 17.95 22.04 9.69
CA THR A 140 17.13 20.82 9.55
C THR A 140 16.39 20.83 8.21
N PHE A 141 16.10 19.62 7.71
CA PHE A 141 15.25 19.43 6.54
C PHE A 141 14.25 18.29 6.77
N THR A 142 13.28 18.17 5.86
CA THR A 142 12.27 17.10 5.84
C THR A 142 12.50 16.21 4.62
N ALA A 143 12.43 14.90 4.82
CA ALA A 143 12.29 13.92 3.75
C ALA A 143 10.87 13.37 3.76
N ALA A 144 10.14 13.48 2.64
CA ALA A 144 8.76 13.03 2.58
C ALA A 144 8.37 12.49 1.21
N ASP A 145 7.67 11.35 1.23
CA ASP A 145 7.06 10.69 0.08
C ASP A 145 5.54 10.89 0.13
N HIS A 146 4.97 11.27 -1.01
CA HIS A 146 3.53 11.46 -1.16
C HIS A 146 3.01 10.61 -2.30
N ALA A 147 1.83 10.01 -2.12
CA ALA A 147 1.09 9.36 -3.20
C ALA A 147 -0.33 9.89 -3.25
N PHE A 148 -0.77 10.25 -4.44
CA PHE A 148 -2.13 10.68 -4.74
C PHE A 148 -2.78 9.61 -5.58
N LEU A 149 -3.91 9.04 -5.11
CA LEU A 149 -4.65 8.00 -5.81
C LEU A 149 -6.00 8.55 -6.25
N ILE A 150 -6.29 8.43 -7.53
CA ILE A 150 -7.60 8.68 -8.11
C ILE A 150 -8.16 7.31 -8.49
N SER A 151 -9.27 6.91 -7.88
CA SER A 151 -9.82 5.58 -8.00
C SER A 151 -11.24 5.60 -8.56
N TYR A 152 -11.53 4.67 -9.45
CA TYR A 152 -12.86 4.46 -10.00
C TYR A 152 -13.25 2.99 -9.90
N ALA A 153 -14.51 2.72 -9.56
CA ALA A 153 -15.06 1.38 -9.49
C ALA A 153 -16.41 1.26 -10.18
N ARG A 154 -16.69 0.06 -10.71
CA ARG A 154 -17.94 -0.23 -11.38
C ARG A 154 -18.42 -1.65 -11.11
N LYS A 155 -19.74 -1.81 -10.89
CA LYS A 155 -20.43 -3.12 -10.94
C LYS A 155 -20.60 -3.54 -12.39
N LEU A 156 -20.30 -4.78 -12.68
CA LEU A 156 -20.55 -5.35 -14.01
C LEU A 156 -21.93 -6.01 -14.09
N LYS A 157 -22.31 -6.42 -15.30
CA LYS A 157 -23.58 -7.12 -15.54
C LYS A 157 -23.65 -8.51 -14.90
N ILE A 158 -22.47 -9.09 -14.55
CA ILE A 158 -22.38 -10.35 -13.82
C ILE A 158 -22.70 -10.07 -12.36
N PRO A 159 -23.75 -10.70 -11.77
CA PRO A 159 -24.11 -10.48 -10.38
C PRO A 159 -22.93 -10.77 -9.43
N GLY A 160 -22.68 -9.84 -8.50
CA GLY A 160 -21.57 -9.94 -7.55
C GLY A 160 -20.21 -9.45 -8.05
N LEU A 161 -20.00 -9.27 -9.37
CA LEU A 161 -18.71 -8.85 -9.92
C LEU A 161 -18.58 -7.33 -9.98
N ARG A 162 -17.49 -6.83 -9.40
CA ARG A 162 -17.09 -5.42 -9.40
C ARG A 162 -15.65 -5.33 -9.89
N VAL A 163 -15.36 -4.29 -10.62
CA VAL A 163 -13.99 -3.97 -11.08
C VAL A 163 -13.66 -2.53 -10.71
N GLY A 164 -12.40 -2.23 -10.61
CA GLY A 164 -11.93 -0.87 -10.34
C GLY A 164 -10.51 -0.66 -10.85
N ALA A 165 -10.13 0.60 -10.95
CA ALA A 165 -8.78 1.02 -11.33
C ALA A 165 -8.36 2.25 -10.55
N ASN A 166 -7.04 2.42 -10.39
CA ASN A 166 -6.41 3.60 -9.84
C ASN A 166 -5.45 4.22 -10.84
N ALA A 167 -5.39 5.55 -10.85
CA ALA A 167 -4.23 6.29 -11.31
C ALA A 167 -3.46 6.80 -10.07
N LYS A 168 -2.15 6.54 -10.01
CA LYS A 168 -1.25 6.97 -8.94
C LYS A 168 -0.31 8.04 -9.44
N ILE A 169 -0.20 9.14 -8.69
CA ILE A 169 0.83 10.15 -8.87
C ILE A 169 1.69 10.11 -7.61
N ILE A 170 2.99 10.00 -7.76
CA ILE A 170 3.94 9.95 -6.66
C ILE A 170 4.81 11.20 -6.71
N TYR A 171 4.98 11.83 -5.56
CA TYR A 171 5.90 12.94 -5.38
C TYR A 171 6.78 12.67 -4.16
N ARG A 172 8.09 12.60 -4.39
CA ARG A 172 9.09 12.35 -3.35
C ARG A 172 10.02 13.55 -3.25
N LYS A 173 10.39 13.90 -2.02
CA LYS A 173 11.30 15.02 -1.77
C LYS A 173 12.23 14.72 -0.60
N VAL A 174 13.52 15.01 -0.79
CA VAL A 174 14.55 14.92 0.25
C VAL A 174 15.17 16.30 0.42
N GLY A 175 14.63 17.06 1.37
CA GLY A 175 15.07 18.42 1.66
C GLY A 175 15.15 19.31 0.40
N PRO A 176 16.22 20.11 0.27
CA PRO A 176 16.54 20.85 -0.95
C PRO A 176 17.30 20.01 -2.00
N PHE A 177 17.76 18.79 -1.64
CA PHE A 177 18.76 18.02 -2.38
C PHE A 177 18.19 17.23 -3.55
N ALA A 178 16.98 16.65 -3.37
CA ALA A 178 16.41 15.77 -4.39
C ALA A 178 14.88 15.82 -4.40
N LYS A 179 14.30 15.59 -5.57
CA LYS A 179 12.87 15.38 -5.78
C LYS A 179 12.64 14.33 -6.86
N ALA A 180 11.53 13.60 -6.77
CA ALA A 180 11.09 12.73 -7.83
C ALA A 180 9.60 12.87 -8.09
N TRP A 181 9.21 12.63 -9.34
CA TRP A 181 7.83 12.46 -9.75
C TRP A 181 7.66 11.09 -10.35
N GLY A 182 6.56 10.45 -10.02
CA GLY A 182 6.22 9.12 -10.49
C GLY A 182 4.77 9.00 -10.91
N PHE A 183 4.50 7.99 -11.73
CA PHE A 183 3.16 7.64 -12.19
C PHE A 183 3.02 6.13 -12.28
N GLY A 184 1.84 5.62 -11.95
CA GLY A 184 1.50 4.21 -12.05
C GLY A 184 0.00 3.97 -12.13
N LEU A 185 -0.37 2.79 -12.59
CA LEU A 185 -1.75 2.32 -12.66
C LEU A 185 -1.93 1.03 -11.88
N ASP A 186 -3.10 0.89 -11.25
CA ASP A 186 -3.53 -0.34 -10.62
C ASP A 186 -4.89 -0.77 -11.17
N ALA A 187 -5.17 -2.08 -11.12
CA ALA A 187 -6.45 -2.65 -11.49
C ALA A 187 -6.90 -3.68 -10.45
N GLY A 188 -8.19 -3.69 -10.13
CA GLY A 188 -8.73 -4.61 -9.14
C GLY A 188 -10.08 -5.19 -9.54
N ALA A 189 -10.37 -6.38 -9.04
CA ALA A 189 -11.67 -7.03 -9.15
C ALA A 189 -12.06 -7.64 -7.82
N GLN A 190 -13.37 -7.63 -7.52
CA GLN A 190 -13.97 -8.37 -6.43
C GLN A 190 -15.23 -9.09 -6.91
N TYR A 191 -15.42 -10.32 -6.42
CA TYR A 191 -16.58 -11.15 -6.74
C TYR A 191 -17.22 -11.70 -5.48
N ASP A 192 -18.48 -11.34 -5.25
CA ASP A 192 -19.27 -11.81 -4.10
C ASP A 192 -20.18 -12.95 -4.54
N LYS A 193 -20.11 -14.10 -3.83
CA LYS A 193 -20.99 -15.26 -4.01
C LYS A 193 -21.40 -15.83 -2.65
N GLY A 194 -22.63 -15.50 -2.24
CA GLY A 194 -23.11 -15.89 -0.90
C GLY A 194 -22.27 -15.25 0.20
N SER A 195 -21.70 -16.08 1.07
CA SER A 195 -20.81 -15.64 2.16
C SER A 195 -19.35 -15.48 1.74
N TRP A 196 -18.99 -15.85 0.51
CA TRP A 196 -17.64 -15.77 -0.01
C TRP A 196 -17.41 -14.49 -0.81
N ARG A 197 -16.24 -13.93 -0.64
CA ARG A 197 -15.69 -12.82 -1.43
C ARG A 197 -14.36 -13.23 -1.99
N LEU A 198 -14.19 -13.12 -3.28
CA LEU A 198 -12.92 -13.35 -3.98
C LEU A 198 -12.41 -12.02 -4.49
N SER A 199 -11.11 -11.85 -4.55
CA SER A 199 -10.48 -10.65 -5.10
C SER A 199 -9.21 -10.95 -5.87
N ALA A 200 -8.94 -10.08 -6.83
CA ALA A 200 -7.65 -9.96 -7.49
C ALA A 200 -7.32 -8.47 -7.58
N MET A 201 -6.09 -8.11 -7.21
CA MET A 201 -5.57 -6.75 -7.28
C MET A 201 -4.20 -6.79 -7.94
N ALA A 202 -4.10 -6.22 -9.13
CA ALA A 202 -2.84 -6.00 -9.82
C ALA A 202 -2.36 -4.58 -9.48
N ARG A 203 -1.28 -4.48 -8.74
CA ARG A 203 -0.62 -3.22 -8.39
C ARG A 203 0.47 -2.95 -9.40
N ASP A 204 0.68 -1.67 -9.69
CA ASP A 204 1.77 -1.22 -10.55
C ASP A 204 1.77 -1.89 -11.94
N VAL A 205 0.56 -2.06 -12.54
CA VAL A 205 0.34 -2.80 -13.80
C VAL A 205 1.21 -2.28 -14.95
N THR A 206 1.47 -0.96 -14.96
CA THR A 206 2.31 -0.30 -15.97
C THR A 206 3.76 -0.17 -15.52
N SER A 207 4.16 -0.80 -14.41
CA SER A 207 5.37 -0.50 -13.66
C SER A 207 5.40 0.97 -13.23
N THR A 208 5.25 1.24 -11.94
CA THR A 208 5.31 2.63 -11.44
C THR A 208 6.75 3.12 -11.49
N PHE A 209 6.99 4.21 -12.22
CA PHE A 209 8.30 4.82 -12.29
C PHE A 209 8.39 6.06 -11.41
N ASN A 210 9.61 6.40 -10.96
CA ASN A 210 9.95 7.66 -10.30
C ASN A 210 11.17 8.26 -11.00
N ALA A 211 11.00 9.44 -11.57
CA ALA A 211 12.09 10.18 -12.19
C ALA A 211 12.72 11.13 -11.16
N TRP A 212 13.92 10.83 -10.74
CA TRP A 212 14.70 11.59 -9.78
C TRP A 212 15.43 12.76 -10.43
N SER A 213 15.40 13.91 -9.77
CA SER A 213 16.19 15.09 -10.10
C SER A 213 16.91 15.56 -8.84
N TYR A 214 18.22 15.68 -8.94
CA TYR A 214 19.09 16.15 -7.86
C TYR A 214 19.49 17.58 -8.08
N THR A 215 19.51 18.38 -6.99
CA THR A 215 19.93 19.77 -6.98
C THR A 215 20.86 19.93 -5.79
N LEU A 216 22.17 19.79 -6.05
CA LEU A 216 23.21 19.92 -5.04
C LEU A 216 23.94 21.24 -5.26
N ASP A 217 24.12 22.03 -4.19
CA ASP A 217 24.94 23.21 -4.22
C ASP A 217 26.46 22.85 -4.21
N GLN A 218 27.32 23.82 -4.51
CA GLN A 218 28.75 23.59 -4.60
C GLN A 218 29.35 23.08 -3.26
N ARG A 219 28.86 23.61 -2.15
CA ARG A 219 29.31 23.17 -0.82
C ARG A 219 29.02 21.69 -0.57
N THR A 220 27.81 21.23 -0.90
CA THR A 220 27.44 19.82 -0.80
C THR A 220 28.29 18.93 -1.72
N LEU A 221 28.56 19.37 -2.94
CA LEU A 221 29.45 18.65 -3.87
C LEU A 221 30.88 18.54 -3.32
N ASP A 222 31.41 19.62 -2.75
CA ASP A 222 32.75 19.63 -2.15
C ASP A 222 32.84 18.67 -0.95
N VAL A 223 31.81 18.64 -0.09
CA VAL A 223 31.70 17.70 1.03
C VAL A 223 31.66 16.26 0.53
N PHE A 224 30.89 15.94 -0.51
CA PHE A 224 30.82 14.60 -1.09
C PHE A 224 32.18 14.17 -1.63
N ALA A 225 32.89 15.06 -2.34
CA ALA A 225 34.21 14.80 -2.86
C ALA A 225 35.23 14.55 -1.72
N GLN A 226 35.19 15.33 -0.63
CA GLN A 226 36.08 15.19 0.52
C GLN A 226 35.81 13.91 1.33
N THR A 227 34.56 13.46 1.40
CA THR A 227 34.16 12.28 2.16
C THR A 227 34.16 11.01 1.32
N GLY A 228 34.51 11.08 0.04
CA GLY A 228 34.54 9.94 -0.88
C GLY A 228 33.16 9.38 -1.22
N ASN A 229 32.11 10.17 -1.03
CA ASN A 229 30.75 9.78 -1.42
C ASN A 229 30.55 9.99 -2.93
N GLU A 230 29.79 9.08 -3.55
CA GLU A 230 29.40 9.24 -4.94
C GLU A 230 28.36 10.36 -5.08
N ILE A 231 28.54 11.20 -6.08
CA ILE A 231 27.58 12.26 -6.43
C ILE A 231 26.41 11.60 -7.14
N PRO A 232 25.17 11.68 -6.58
CA PRO A 232 24.02 11.07 -7.22
C PRO A 232 23.68 11.78 -8.52
N THR A 233 23.33 11.00 -9.54
CA THR A 233 22.90 11.50 -10.85
C THR A 233 21.41 11.28 -11.05
N ASN A 234 20.82 12.12 -11.92
CA ASN A 234 19.41 11.96 -12.31
C ASN A 234 19.18 10.54 -12.87
N GLY A 235 18.10 9.91 -12.43
CA GLY A 235 17.81 8.54 -12.80
C GLY A 235 16.32 8.21 -12.68
N VAL A 236 15.95 7.01 -13.12
CA VAL A 236 14.59 6.48 -13.03
C VAL A 236 14.61 5.22 -12.19
N GLU A 237 13.82 5.21 -11.12
CA GLU A 237 13.48 4.01 -10.37
C GLU A 237 12.18 3.41 -10.93
N VAL A 238 12.07 2.09 -10.91
CA VAL A 238 10.89 1.37 -11.41
C VAL A 238 10.40 0.38 -10.36
N THR A 239 9.12 0.46 -10.01
CA THR A 239 8.44 -0.54 -9.18
C THR A 239 7.77 -1.56 -10.10
N LEU A 240 8.14 -2.83 -9.94
CA LEU A 240 7.58 -3.91 -10.74
C LEU A 240 6.14 -4.29 -10.33
N PRO A 241 5.34 -4.84 -11.25
CA PRO A 241 3.99 -5.28 -10.96
C PRO A 241 3.91 -6.33 -9.85
N ARG A 242 2.86 -6.23 -9.02
CA ARG A 242 2.51 -7.22 -7.98
C ARG A 242 1.06 -7.66 -8.16
N LEU A 243 0.78 -8.93 -7.85
CA LEU A 243 -0.58 -9.50 -7.91
C LEU A 243 -1.00 -9.99 -6.53
N VAL A 244 -2.04 -9.38 -5.96
CA VAL A 244 -2.65 -9.84 -4.71
C VAL A 244 -3.91 -10.61 -5.04
N LEU A 245 -3.96 -11.88 -4.65
CA LEU A 245 -5.14 -12.73 -4.72
C LEU A 245 -5.71 -12.87 -3.32
N GLY A 246 -7.01 -12.62 -3.17
CA GLY A 246 -7.65 -12.63 -1.86
C GLY A 246 -8.94 -13.45 -1.84
N VAL A 247 -9.18 -14.05 -0.68
CA VAL A 247 -10.45 -14.69 -0.36
C VAL A 247 -10.88 -14.29 1.04
N ALA A 248 -12.16 -13.94 1.21
CA ALA A 248 -12.74 -13.68 2.52
C ALA A 248 -14.08 -14.41 2.64
N ARG A 249 -14.40 -14.83 3.85
CA ARG A 249 -15.69 -15.44 4.19
C ARG A 249 -16.33 -14.70 5.35
N GLU A 250 -17.56 -14.27 5.15
CA GLU A 250 -18.37 -13.66 6.19
C GLU A 250 -19.36 -14.69 6.75
N VAL A 251 -19.30 -14.95 8.06
CA VAL A 251 -20.13 -15.92 8.76
C VAL A 251 -20.92 -15.22 9.85
N LYS A 252 -22.22 -15.37 9.86
CA LYS A 252 -23.07 -14.95 10.97
C LYS A 252 -23.12 -16.09 12.01
N ILE A 253 -22.46 -15.91 13.15
CA ILE A 253 -22.45 -16.90 14.24
C ILE A 253 -23.77 -16.83 15.01
N THR A 254 -24.22 -15.62 15.33
CA THR A 254 -25.52 -15.34 15.93
C THR A 254 -26.15 -14.10 15.27
N SER A 255 -27.34 -13.71 15.70
CA SER A 255 -28.01 -12.48 15.23
C SER A 255 -27.17 -11.21 15.51
N LYS A 256 -26.29 -11.24 16.53
CA LYS A 256 -25.45 -10.10 16.93
C LYS A 256 -23.97 -10.32 16.67
N LEU A 257 -23.54 -11.56 16.45
CA LEU A 257 -22.11 -11.89 16.32
C LEU A 257 -21.82 -12.35 14.89
N GLY A 258 -20.93 -11.64 14.22
CA GLY A 258 -20.42 -11.95 12.89
C GLY A 258 -18.91 -12.12 12.89
N LEU A 259 -18.41 -13.00 12.03
CA LEU A 259 -16.99 -13.25 11.81
C LEU A 259 -16.65 -13.04 10.34
N ILE A 260 -15.57 -12.35 10.07
CA ILE A 260 -14.91 -12.32 8.76
C ILE A 260 -13.56 -13.01 8.92
N ALA A 261 -13.32 -14.03 8.10
CA ALA A 261 -11.99 -14.62 7.93
C ALA A 261 -11.49 -14.27 6.53
N SER A 262 -10.25 -13.82 6.42
CA SER A 262 -9.62 -13.37 5.18
C SER A 262 -8.24 -13.96 5.02
N LEU A 263 -7.91 -14.29 3.78
CA LEU A 263 -6.59 -14.73 3.32
C LEU A 263 -6.24 -13.92 2.08
N ASP A 264 -5.06 -13.30 2.07
CA ASP A 264 -4.48 -12.68 0.88
C ASP A 264 -3.13 -13.35 0.57
N LEU A 265 -2.81 -13.46 -0.72
CA LEU A 265 -1.52 -13.92 -1.22
C LEU A 265 -0.96 -12.84 -2.13
N GLU A 266 0.05 -12.11 -1.67
CA GLU A 266 0.76 -11.12 -2.48
C GLU A 266 1.88 -11.80 -3.26
N ASN A 267 1.80 -11.74 -4.59
CA ASN A 267 2.73 -12.34 -5.50
C ASN A 267 3.61 -11.27 -6.15
N THR A 268 4.92 -11.48 -6.15
CA THR A 268 5.93 -10.64 -6.80
C THR A 268 6.72 -11.45 -7.80
N PHE A 269 7.18 -10.80 -8.88
CA PHE A 269 7.83 -11.45 -10.03
C PHE A 269 9.24 -10.87 -10.29
N ASP A 270 9.86 -10.34 -9.24
CA ASP A 270 11.17 -9.69 -9.26
C ASP A 270 12.28 -10.55 -8.64
N GLY A 271 12.07 -11.87 -8.65
CA GLY A 271 12.99 -12.85 -8.12
C GLY A 271 12.74 -13.24 -6.67
N LYS A 272 13.72 -13.90 -6.07
CA LYS A 272 13.63 -14.43 -4.71
C LYS A 272 13.56 -13.29 -3.68
N ARG A 273 12.47 -13.25 -2.90
CA ARG A 273 12.29 -12.39 -1.73
C ARG A 273 12.34 -13.22 -0.45
N ASN A 274 12.52 -12.56 0.68
CA ASN A 274 12.50 -13.21 1.99
C ASN A 274 11.04 -13.46 2.42
N THR A 275 10.43 -14.53 1.91
CA THR A 275 9.06 -14.98 2.19
C THR A 275 9.06 -16.50 2.29
N VAL A 276 8.03 -17.09 2.91
CA VAL A 276 7.91 -18.56 3.05
C VAL A 276 7.77 -19.30 1.71
N LEU A 277 7.27 -18.63 0.68
CA LEU A 277 7.15 -19.17 -0.67
C LEU A 277 7.99 -18.32 -1.62
N ALA A 278 9.22 -18.76 -1.89
CA ALA A 278 10.14 -18.02 -2.73
C ALA A 278 10.88 -18.94 -3.71
N THR A 279 10.93 -18.50 -4.98
CA THR A 279 11.70 -19.11 -6.07
C THR A 279 12.53 -18.01 -6.74
N ASP A 280 13.41 -18.38 -7.66
CA ASP A 280 14.23 -17.38 -8.39
C ASP A 280 13.41 -16.47 -9.32
N LEU A 281 12.20 -16.88 -9.72
CA LEU A 281 11.33 -16.11 -10.63
C LEU A 281 10.10 -15.50 -9.93
N TRP A 282 9.71 -16.02 -8.77
CA TRP A 282 8.45 -15.70 -8.13
C TRP A 282 8.54 -15.86 -6.63
N SER A 283 7.95 -14.94 -5.89
CA SER A 283 7.79 -15.00 -4.44
C SER A 283 6.36 -14.67 -4.05
N ALA A 284 5.87 -15.30 -2.98
CA ALA A 284 4.52 -15.06 -2.46
C ALA A 284 4.54 -14.90 -0.94
N ASP A 285 3.86 -13.82 -0.49
CA ASP A 285 3.68 -13.48 0.93
C ASP A 285 2.21 -13.75 1.33
N PRO A 286 1.94 -14.85 2.07
CA PRO A 286 0.62 -15.14 2.58
C PRO A 286 0.30 -14.26 3.80
N ARG A 287 -0.98 -13.82 3.90
CA ARG A 287 -1.50 -12.96 4.97
C ARG A 287 -2.82 -13.50 5.45
N PHE A 288 -3.02 -13.56 6.76
CA PHE A 288 -4.24 -14.06 7.39
C PHE A 288 -4.84 -13.03 8.31
N GLY A 289 -6.17 -12.90 8.27
CA GLY A 289 -6.90 -11.95 9.10
C GLY A 289 -8.25 -12.46 9.56
N LEU A 290 -8.61 -12.08 10.78
CA LEU A 290 -9.89 -12.34 11.39
C LEU A 290 -10.47 -11.03 11.91
N GLU A 291 -11.79 -10.81 11.72
CA GLU A 291 -12.55 -9.73 12.34
C GLU A 291 -13.80 -10.31 12.99
N LEU A 292 -13.92 -10.17 14.30
CA LEU A 292 -15.11 -10.52 15.06
C LEU A 292 -15.90 -9.24 15.36
N GLY A 293 -17.14 -9.15 14.87
CA GLY A 293 -18.02 -8.00 15.06
C GLY A 293 -19.21 -8.32 15.95
N TYR A 294 -19.43 -7.52 17.00
CA TYR A 294 -20.58 -7.63 17.87
C TYR A 294 -21.57 -6.50 17.63
N ALA A 295 -22.80 -6.87 17.32
CA ALA A 295 -23.95 -5.97 17.04
C ALA A 295 -23.67 -4.90 15.95
N GLY A 296 -22.62 -5.06 15.15
CA GLY A 296 -22.15 -4.07 14.18
C GLY A 296 -21.60 -2.79 14.81
N VAL A 297 -21.27 -2.82 16.11
CA VAL A 297 -20.82 -1.69 16.93
C VAL A 297 -19.38 -1.86 17.37
N VAL A 298 -19.02 -3.02 17.94
CA VAL A 298 -17.66 -3.32 18.43
C VAL A 298 -17.04 -4.37 17.56
N PHE A 299 -15.74 -4.18 17.25
CA PHE A 299 -14.98 -5.10 16.42
C PHE A 299 -13.65 -5.41 17.11
N VAL A 300 -13.26 -6.68 17.09
CA VAL A 300 -11.95 -7.17 17.52
C VAL A 300 -11.30 -7.86 16.33
N ARG A 301 -10.03 -7.62 16.11
CA ARG A 301 -9.30 -8.11 14.95
C ARG A 301 -7.99 -8.74 15.37
N GLY A 302 -7.57 -9.73 14.62
CA GLY A 302 -6.26 -10.35 14.72
C GLY A 302 -5.81 -10.80 13.35
N GLY A 303 -4.51 -10.77 13.13
CA GLY A 303 -3.96 -11.23 11.86
C GLY A 303 -2.46 -11.42 11.93
N VAL A 304 -1.94 -12.06 10.89
CA VAL A 304 -0.50 -12.32 10.72
C VAL A 304 -0.10 -12.05 9.28
N ASN A 305 1.08 -11.50 9.10
CA ASN A 305 1.72 -11.22 7.82
C ASN A 305 3.23 -11.36 7.93
N ASN A 306 3.94 -11.08 6.85
CA ASN A 306 5.40 -11.08 6.79
C ASN A 306 6.01 -12.39 7.34
N MET A 307 5.49 -13.52 6.87
CA MET A 307 6.01 -14.83 7.24
C MET A 307 7.27 -15.12 6.44
N GLN A 308 8.36 -15.40 7.14
CA GLN A 308 9.68 -15.59 6.54
C GLN A 308 10.56 -16.51 7.35
N TYR A 309 11.64 -17.00 6.74
CA TYR A 309 12.74 -17.65 7.46
C TYR A 309 13.88 -16.65 7.62
N VAL A 310 14.36 -16.48 8.84
CA VAL A 310 15.44 -15.58 9.20
C VAL A 310 16.63 -16.41 9.66
N THR A 311 17.82 -16.16 9.10
CA THR A 311 19.04 -16.79 9.58
C THR A 311 19.51 -16.05 10.84
N GLU A 312 19.52 -16.74 11.97
CA GLU A 312 20.02 -16.20 13.24
C GLU A 312 21.55 -16.08 13.26
N ILE A 313 22.09 -15.43 14.29
CA ILE A 313 23.53 -15.20 14.44
C ILE A 313 24.31 -16.51 14.52
N ASP A 314 23.69 -17.58 15.03
CA ASP A 314 24.27 -18.94 15.11
C ASP A 314 24.22 -19.72 13.79
N GLY A 315 23.66 -19.13 12.73
CA GLY A 315 23.51 -19.71 11.40
C GLY A 315 22.31 -20.64 11.24
N GLN A 316 21.43 -20.76 12.25
CA GLN A 316 20.20 -21.54 12.16
C GLN A 316 19.08 -20.74 11.50
N GLU A 317 18.19 -21.40 10.74
CA GLU A 317 17.00 -20.77 10.18
C GLU A 317 15.86 -20.84 11.20
N ALA A 318 15.35 -19.67 11.62
CA ALA A 318 14.17 -19.53 12.46
C ALA A 318 12.98 -19.03 11.63
N PHE A 319 11.78 -19.57 11.89
CA PHE A 319 10.56 -19.04 11.30
C PHE A 319 10.09 -17.81 12.07
N ASP A 320 9.94 -16.69 11.36
CA ASP A 320 9.47 -15.42 11.91
C ASP A 320 8.17 -14.98 11.21
N PHE A 321 7.31 -14.26 11.92
CA PHE A 321 6.08 -13.69 11.40
C PHE A 321 5.65 -12.47 12.22
N GLN A 322 4.86 -11.59 11.65
CA GLN A 322 4.37 -10.39 12.31
C GLN A 322 2.91 -10.55 12.74
N PRO A 323 2.62 -10.73 14.04
CA PRO A 323 1.27 -10.65 14.57
C PRO A 323 0.78 -9.21 14.63
N ASN A 324 -0.53 -9.04 14.42
CA ASN A 324 -1.22 -7.76 14.47
C ASN A 324 -2.54 -7.93 15.22
N ILE A 325 -2.92 -6.94 16.00
CA ILE A 325 -4.20 -6.90 16.69
C ILE A 325 -4.88 -5.56 16.45
N GLY A 326 -6.20 -5.53 16.51
CA GLY A 326 -6.95 -4.29 16.33
C GLY A 326 -8.29 -4.31 17.02
N VAL A 327 -8.79 -3.13 17.32
CA VAL A 327 -10.13 -2.91 17.84
C VAL A 327 -10.83 -1.83 17.03
N GLY A 328 -12.15 -1.90 16.96
CA GLY A 328 -12.95 -0.91 16.27
C GLY A 328 -14.24 -0.61 17.00
N LEU A 329 -14.66 0.64 16.93
CA LEU A 329 -15.92 1.12 17.50
C LEU A 329 -16.70 1.92 16.45
N LYS A 330 -17.93 1.51 16.18
CA LYS A 330 -18.84 2.22 15.28
C LYS A 330 -19.99 2.85 16.07
N ILE A 331 -20.04 4.19 16.04
CA ILE A 331 -21.11 4.98 16.65
C ILE A 331 -21.81 5.76 15.55
N LYS A 332 -23.02 5.33 15.20
CA LYS A 332 -23.80 5.94 14.10
C LYS A 332 -22.97 5.99 12.79
N SER A 333 -22.62 7.19 12.36
CA SER A 333 -21.88 7.47 11.13
C SER A 333 -20.36 7.51 11.34
N VAL A 334 -19.88 7.39 12.56
CA VAL A 334 -18.45 7.47 12.90
C VAL A 334 -17.93 6.08 13.20
N VAL A 335 -16.77 5.75 12.65
CA VAL A 335 -16.02 4.53 12.97
C VAL A 335 -14.62 4.95 13.42
N LEU A 336 -14.24 4.52 14.61
CA LEU A 336 -12.91 4.67 15.17
C LEU A 336 -12.26 3.30 15.22
N ASP A 337 -11.11 3.16 14.60
CA ASP A 337 -10.32 1.94 14.60
C ASP A 337 -8.92 2.22 15.15
N TYR A 338 -8.40 1.28 15.94
CA TYR A 338 -7.03 1.26 16.44
C TYR A 338 -6.40 -0.10 16.12
N ALA A 339 -5.14 -0.09 15.73
CA ALA A 339 -4.35 -1.31 15.56
C ALA A 339 -2.96 -1.16 16.18
N LEU A 340 -2.49 -2.27 16.72
CA LEU A 340 -1.13 -2.49 17.15
C LEU A 340 -0.51 -3.48 16.17
N THR A 341 0.54 -3.05 15.47
CA THR A 341 1.18 -3.84 14.41
C THR A 341 2.64 -4.11 14.73
N ASN A 342 3.24 -5.09 14.06
CA ASN A 342 4.64 -5.47 14.23
C ASN A 342 4.97 -5.92 15.68
N ILE A 343 4.07 -6.67 16.32
CA ILE A 343 4.26 -7.14 17.69
C ILE A 343 5.29 -8.29 17.68
N GLY A 344 6.36 -8.15 18.45
CA GLY A 344 7.29 -9.25 18.75
C GLY A 344 8.44 -9.47 17.76
N THR A 345 8.69 -8.56 16.81
CA THR A 345 9.93 -8.63 16.01
C THR A 345 11.14 -8.23 16.86
N THR A 346 12.28 -8.89 16.65
CA THR A 346 13.55 -8.68 17.35
C THR A 346 14.20 -7.30 17.11
N GLY A 347 13.51 -6.40 16.40
CA GLY A 347 13.98 -5.04 16.12
C GLY A 347 13.81 -4.06 17.27
N VAL A 348 14.51 -2.94 17.20
CA VAL A 348 14.54 -1.87 18.22
C VAL A 348 13.16 -1.20 18.43
N ALA A 349 12.25 -1.27 17.44
CA ALA A 349 10.89 -0.74 17.52
C ALA A 349 9.90 -1.90 17.70
N LEU A 350 9.46 -2.12 18.92
CA LEU A 350 8.65 -3.28 19.30
C LEU A 350 7.23 -3.31 18.71
N TYR A 351 6.66 -2.18 18.31
CA TYR A 351 5.30 -2.10 17.73
C TYR A 351 5.03 -0.72 17.15
N SER A 352 4.03 -0.64 16.27
CA SER A 352 3.51 0.62 15.74
C SER A 352 2.05 0.80 16.11
N ASN A 353 1.71 2.03 16.53
CA ASN A 353 0.34 2.43 16.85
C ASN A 353 -0.31 3.05 15.63
N VAL A 354 -1.48 2.54 15.24
CA VAL A 354 -2.23 3.03 14.09
C VAL A 354 -3.62 3.44 14.51
N PHE A 355 -3.98 4.69 14.25
CA PHE A 355 -5.31 5.25 14.52
C PHE A 355 -6.01 5.57 13.20
N SER A 356 -7.25 5.19 13.06
CA SER A 356 -8.07 5.54 11.91
C SER A 356 -9.44 6.04 12.33
N LEU A 357 -9.91 7.04 11.59
CA LEU A 357 -11.22 7.63 11.78
C LEU A 357 -11.94 7.64 10.43
N ARG A 358 -13.21 7.24 10.41
CA ARG A 358 -14.03 7.23 9.22
C ARG A 358 -15.41 7.80 9.51
N PHE A 359 -15.90 8.60 8.57
CA PHE A 359 -17.22 9.22 8.61
C PHE A 359 -18.06 8.76 7.42
N ASP A 360 -19.24 8.19 7.68
CA ASP A 360 -20.25 7.85 6.69
C ASP A 360 -21.29 8.99 6.67
N LEU A 361 -21.29 9.83 5.63
CA LEU A 361 -22.18 10.98 5.49
C LEU A 361 -23.36 10.61 4.59
N TYR A 362 -24.56 10.95 5.03
CA TYR A 362 -25.81 10.69 4.32
C TYR A 362 -26.48 12.02 3.99
N LYS A 363 -27.03 12.13 2.78
CA LYS A 363 -27.87 13.28 2.44
C LYS A 363 -29.12 13.28 3.34
N PRO A 364 -29.59 14.45 3.79
CA PRO A 364 -30.90 14.54 4.43
C PRO A 364 -31.95 13.94 3.48
N LYS A 365 -32.82 13.09 4.01
CA LYS A 365 -34.01 12.67 3.24
C LYS A 365 -34.80 13.93 2.92
N ALA A 366 -35.07 14.17 1.63
CA ALA A 366 -36.03 15.18 1.26
C ALA A 366 -37.36 14.79 1.93
N THR A 367 -37.85 15.67 2.84
CA THR A 367 -39.17 15.56 3.49
C THR A 367 -40.26 15.86 2.49
#